data_a2aaa10423c3d75d565beca426da6659
#
_entry.id   a2aaa10423c3d75d565beca426da6659
#
_cell.length_a   1.000
_cell.length_b   1.000
_cell.length_c   1.000
_cell.angle_alpha   90.00
_cell.angle_beta   90.00
_cell.angle_gamma   90.00
#
_symmetry.space_group_name_H-M   'P 1'
#
loop_
_entity.id
_entity.type
_entity.pdbx_description
1 polymer ?
#
loop_
_entity_poly.entity_id
_entity_poly.type
_entity_poly.pdbx_seq_one_letter_code
_entity_poly.pdbx_strand_id
1 'polypeptide(L)'
;MTMGATNSISSSINSTNSNSSSKRRKRTRGKRLCDVVATAKSNDDDANKAPDPTIRTTGRTKEEEDQAFKEFLMRDMKQTFKKALKQVSSLPLAISEFGAIAGFSALGTVIEQNKSYAWYVENYPVSEDAPLFGALDFTFILNNGLDHVYTTWYFLSLLSLLAVSLAACTATKQLPVWRVAAKWKFIKKPKFLVSSKTMDEKESVKDARAMDLANSLADRGYQVFLREEDQEQYLYAFKGLIGRLAPIGVHFALLLTLGGCAYSGLGGLGGSVMAPKDTSFTISDGLTRGSPLSRVPKFAKTNQVFVKDFTIDYLPSGQVSQFYSNLSILDEKGNEVDNKVISVNVPLRFGGVTMYQTDWSMSSMRVTVIPKAAAEDTTNSDNSESVSSSSSSSSSIISTSGTTSDGDESSKREELVLPMANLENKGDFKGKIWGTFLPVGDDADAKENKKGISLVARDFQSVAIYDSKGAFVGVRRPSSKKPIDVDNISLIVEEISGATGLELKTDPGVPFVYAGFAGLLVTSFLSLLSHSQVWGAQKKVDGTSVLYVGGTSNRGKEEFRLEFDQVLDELPEYV
;
A
#
# COMPACT_ATOMS: atom_id res chain seq x y z
N MET A 1 -26.10 48.06 12.62
CA MET A 1 -25.65 49.00 13.64
C MET A 1 -24.16 48.97 13.59
N THR A 2 -23.61 49.82 12.89
CA THR A 2 -22.86 51.07 13.18
C THR A 2 -21.43 50.77 13.63
N MET A 3 -20.50 51.05 12.70
CA MET A 3 -19.52 52.15 12.69
C MET A 3 -18.41 51.96 13.73
N GLY A 4 -17.15 52.17 13.49
CA GLY A 4 -16.37 52.98 12.55
C GLY A 4 -14.92 52.88 12.96
N ALA A 5 -14.08 52.87 12.01
CA ALA A 5 -13.25 54.00 11.56
C ALA A 5 -11.96 54.24 12.33
N THR A 6 -10.86 54.03 11.60
CA THR A 6 -9.68 54.89 11.40
C THR A 6 -8.71 55.17 12.57
N ASN A 7 -7.42 54.88 12.43
CA ASN A 7 -6.47 55.89 11.97
C ASN A 7 -5.03 55.31 11.82
N SER A 8 -4.46 55.68 10.71
CA SER A 8 -3.07 55.69 10.31
C SER A 8 -2.20 56.59 11.20
N ILE A 9 -0.96 56.20 11.53
CA ILE A 9 0.15 57.13 11.69
C ILE A 9 1.41 56.52 11.09
N SER A 10 1.88 57.12 10.06
CA SER A 10 3.21 57.03 9.48
C SER A 10 4.21 57.81 10.36
N SER A 11 5.41 57.28 10.57
CA SER A 11 6.60 58.08 10.76
C SER A 11 7.85 57.35 10.27
N SER A 12 8.33 57.89 9.16
CA SER A 12 9.66 57.74 8.61
C SER A 12 10.70 58.40 9.51
N ILE A 13 11.83 57.71 9.79
CA ILE A 13 13.11 58.41 10.08
C ILE A 13 14.24 57.62 9.38
N ASN A 14 14.99 58.41 8.62
CA ASN A 14 16.17 58.12 7.84
C ASN A 14 17.44 57.90 8.63
N SER A 15 18.40 57.31 7.96
CA SER A 15 19.87 57.47 7.98
C SER A 15 20.58 56.59 9.03
N THR A 16 21.68 55.94 8.76
CA THR A 16 22.87 56.29 7.99
C THR A 16 23.73 55.08 7.72
N ASN A 17 24.41 55.10 6.58
CA ASN A 17 25.49 54.23 6.15
C ASN A 17 26.58 53.98 7.19
N SER A 18 27.06 52.71 7.29
CA SER A 18 28.48 52.46 7.42
C SER A 18 28.85 51.12 6.72
N ASN A 19 29.50 51.29 5.58
CA ASN A 19 30.24 50.26 4.88
C ASN A 19 31.35 49.68 5.76
N SER A 20 31.34 48.37 5.99
CA SER A 20 32.57 47.63 6.25
C SER A 20 32.61 46.37 5.42
N SER A 21 33.32 46.46 4.31
CA SER A 21 33.67 45.38 3.42
C SER A 21 34.61 44.38 4.09
N SER A 22 34.08 43.24 4.55
CA SER A 22 34.92 42.08 4.81
C SER A 22 34.95 41.20 3.58
N LYS A 23 35.97 41.37 2.74
CA LYS A 23 36.34 40.50 1.64
C LYS A 23 36.67 39.08 2.19
N ARG A 24 35.69 38.18 2.16
CA ARG A 24 35.90 36.75 2.36
C ARG A 24 36.58 36.20 1.10
N ARG A 25 37.89 36.00 1.16
CA ARG A 25 38.69 35.28 0.14
C ARG A 25 38.10 33.87 -0.08
N LYS A 26 37.31 33.69 -1.13
CA LYS A 26 37.07 32.37 -1.72
C LYS A 26 38.36 31.90 -2.34
N ARG A 27 39.06 31.00 -1.67
CA ARG A 27 40.21 30.26 -2.22
C ARG A 27 39.70 29.33 -3.33
N THR A 28 39.79 29.76 -4.55
CA THR A 28 39.59 28.96 -5.75
C THR A 28 40.71 27.91 -5.83
N ARG A 29 40.39 26.69 -5.46
CA ARG A 29 41.27 25.50 -5.51
C ARG A 29 41.17 24.78 -6.88
N GLY A 30 40.75 25.50 -7.92
CA GLY A 30 40.50 24.96 -9.25
C GLY A 30 41.51 25.39 -10.33
N LYS A 31 42.52 26.19 -9.99
CA LYS A 31 43.44 26.77 -11.01
C LYS A 31 44.83 26.13 -11.09
N ARG A 32 45.12 25.05 -10.38
CA ARG A 32 46.46 24.44 -10.43
C ARG A 32 46.62 23.23 -11.35
N LEU A 33 45.56 22.80 -12.03
CA LEU A 33 45.68 21.69 -12.98
C LEU A 33 45.73 22.14 -14.46
N CYS A 34 45.28 23.37 -14.76
CA CYS A 34 45.39 23.92 -16.11
C CYS A 34 46.74 24.58 -16.39
N ASP A 35 47.44 25.03 -15.33
CA ASP A 35 48.76 25.70 -15.53
C ASP A 35 49.93 24.73 -15.74
N VAL A 36 49.73 23.42 -15.54
CA VAL A 36 50.76 22.40 -15.78
C VAL A 36 50.71 21.82 -17.21
N VAL A 37 49.58 22.02 -17.91
CA VAL A 37 49.42 21.54 -19.29
C VAL A 37 49.67 22.66 -20.33
N ALA A 38 49.63 23.92 -19.89
CA ALA A 38 49.76 25.08 -20.79
C ALA A 38 51.24 25.58 -20.98
N THR A 39 52.22 25.03 -20.24
CA THR A 39 53.65 25.39 -20.37
C THR A 39 54.45 24.44 -21.22
N ALA A 40 53.82 23.52 -21.95
CA ALA A 40 54.51 22.58 -22.84
C ALA A 40 54.32 22.90 -24.35
N LYS A 41 53.94 24.13 -24.72
CA LYS A 41 53.90 24.57 -26.12
C LYS A 41 54.37 26.01 -26.23
N SER A 42 55.52 26.13 -26.83
CA SER A 42 56.28 27.28 -27.38
C SER A 42 57.52 27.60 -26.56
N ASN A 43 58.61 27.11 -27.06
CA ASN A 43 59.81 27.87 -27.45
C ASN A 43 60.81 26.86 -27.98
N ASP A 44 60.74 26.59 -29.27
CA ASP A 44 61.87 26.25 -30.10
C ASP A 44 62.59 27.58 -30.34
N ASP A 45 63.61 27.82 -29.56
CA ASP A 45 64.76 28.68 -29.87
C ASP A 45 65.63 28.80 -28.60
N ASP A 46 66.47 27.83 -28.38
CA ASP A 46 67.78 27.97 -27.71
C ASP A 46 68.49 26.60 -27.72
N ALA A 47 69.08 26.28 -28.86
CA ALA A 47 70.12 25.24 -29.01
C ALA A 47 71.45 25.82 -28.50
N ASN A 48 71.76 25.62 -27.22
CA ASN A 48 73.07 25.50 -26.65
C ASN A 48 73.16 25.86 -25.18
N LYS A 49 72.64 24.94 -24.33
CA LYS A 49 73.08 24.91 -22.93
C LYS A 49 73.00 23.45 -22.43
N ALA A 50 74.17 22.96 -22.01
CA ALA A 50 74.32 21.65 -21.45
C ALA A 50 73.37 21.47 -20.25
N PRO A 51 72.70 20.32 -20.09
CA PRO A 51 71.70 20.13 -19.02
C PRO A 51 72.40 20.07 -17.67
N ASP A 52 71.89 20.86 -16.73
CA ASP A 52 72.19 20.81 -15.31
C ASP A 52 71.86 19.41 -14.77
N PRO A 53 72.81 18.66 -14.18
CA PRO A 53 72.56 17.27 -13.74
C PRO A 53 71.71 17.09 -12.50
N THR A 54 71.03 18.13 -12.00
CA THR A 54 70.25 18.08 -10.77
C THR A 54 68.76 17.99 -10.94
N ILE A 55 68.19 17.99 -12.16
CA ILE A 55 66.79 17.73 -12.38
C ILE A 55 66.54 16.23 -12.57
N ARG A 56 66.37 15.49 -11.48
CA ARG A 56 65.80 14.13 -11.54
C ARG A 56 64.35 14.23 -11.95
N THR A 57 64.05 14.09 -13.21
CA THR A 57 62.72 13.70 -13.69
C THR A 57 62.48 12.28 -13.22
N THR A 58 61.77 12.11 -12.13
CA THR A 58 61.21 10.82 -11.74
C THR A 58 60.18 10.45 -12.79
N GLY A 59 60.61 9.78 -13.86
CA GLY A 59 59.71 9.20 -14.86
C GLY A 59 58.84 8.17 -14.19
N ARG A 60 57.59 8.55 -13.91
CA ARG A 60 56.57 7.58 -13.54
C ARG A 60 56.39 6.63 -14.72
N THR A 61 56.37 5.34 -14.45
CA THR A 61 56.00 4.35 -15.46
C THR A 61 54.52 4.57 -15.85
N LYS A 62 54.15 4.22 -17.09
CA LYS A 62 52.75 4.31 -17.55
C LYS A 62 51.78 3.62 -16.60
N GLU A 63 52.19 2.54 -15.95
CA GLU A 63 51.41 1.82 -14.96
C GLU A 63 51.16 2.65 -13.68
N GLU A 64 52.15 3.41 -13.22
CA GLU A 64 52.01 4.32 -12.07
C GLU A 64 51.10 5.51 -12.39
N GLU A 65 51.13 6.01 -13.64
CA GLU A 65 50.22 7.07 -14.09
C GLU A 65 48.76 6.56 -14.19
N ASP A 66 48.56 5.36 -14.74
CA ASP A 66 47.23 4.73 -14.81
C ASP A 66 46.67 4.40 -13.43
N GLN A 67 47.51 3.96 -12.50
CA GLN A 67 47.08 3.74 -11.11
C GLN A 67 46.74 5.05 -10.42
N ALA A 68 47.53 6.08 -10.56
CA ALA A 68 47.25 7.41 -10.00
C ALA A 68 45.97 8.03 -10.58
N PHE A 69 45.72 7.81 -11.87
CA PHE A 69 44.47 8.25 -12.52
C PHE A 69 43.25 7.49 -12.02
N LYS A 70 43.33 6.17 -11.85
CA LYS A 70 42.27 5.35 -11.25
C LYS A 70 42.02 5.76 -9.81
N GLU A 71 43.05 6.00 -9.01
CA GLU A 71 42.90 6.48 -7.63
C GLU A 71 42.26 7.88 -7.56
N PHE A 72 42.62 8.77 -8.48
CA PHE A 72 42.03 10.10 -8.60
C PHE A 72 40.53 10.00 -8.95
N LEU A 73 40.16 9.21 -9.98
CA LEU A 73 38.79 8.96 -10.38
C LEU A 73 37.98 8.35 -9.23
N MET A 74 38.50 7.34 -8.55
CA MET A 74 37.89 6.70 -7.41
C MET A 74 37.68 7.69 -6.25
N ARG A 75 38.62 8.57 -6.00
CA ARG A 75 38.53 9.60 -4.96
C ARG A 75 37.51 10.68 -5.31
N ASP A 76 37.48 11.12 -6.57
CA ASP A 76 36.51 12.12 -7.03
C ASP A 76 35.08 11.55 -7.05
N MET A 77 34.90 10.33 -7.53
CA MET A 77 33.65 9.58 -7.44
C MET A 77 33.17 9.45 -5.98
N LYS A 78 34.06 9.07 -5.05
CA LYS A 78 33.72 8.99 -3.62
C LYS A 78 33.31 10.35 -3.05
N GLN A 79 33.95 11.44 -3.44
CA GLN A 79 33.58 12.78 -2.99
C GLN A 79 32.24 13.23 -3.55
N THR A 80 32.01 12.99 -4.85
CA THR A 80 30.75 13.31 -5.54
C THR A 80 29.60 12.50 -4.94
N PHE A 81 29.81 11.19 -4.74
CA PHE A 81 28.83 10.31 -4.08
C PHE A 81 28.50 10.79 -2.66
N LYS A 82 29.52 11.16 -1.86
CA LYS A 82 29.29 11.73 -0.52
C LYS A 82 28.51 13.04 -0.55
N LYS A 83 28.74 13.90 -1.54
CA LYS A 83 27.97 15.15 -1.69
C LYS A 83 26.53 14.86 -2.09
N ALA A 84 26.30 13.96 -3.07
CA ALA A 84 24.98 13.51 -3.46
C ALA A 84 24.21 12.87 -2.29
N LEU A 85 24.84 11.95 -1.57
CA LEU A 85 24.25 11.31 -0.39
C LEU A 85 23.87 12.33 0.69
N LYS A 86 24.69 13.36 0.90
CA LYS A 86 24.39 14.45 1.85
C LYS A 86 23.22 15.31 1.39
N GLN A 87 23.07 15.53 0.09
CA GLN A 87 21.94 16.28 -0.49
C GLN A 87 20.65 15.49 -0.35
N VAL A 88 20.66 14.20 -0.72
CA VAL A 88 19.49 13.32 -0.60
C VAL A 88 19.06 13.12 0.84
N SER A 89 20.00 13.11 1.81
CA SER A 89 19.67 13.03 3.24
C SER A 89 19.24 14.37 3.88
N SER A 90 18.94 15.40 3.07
CA SER A 90 18.57 16.72 3.60
C SER A 90 17.12 16.72 4.13
N LEU A 91 16.89 17.42 5.26
CA LEU A 91 15.54 17.53 5.83
C LEU A 91 14.54 18.28 4.94
N PRO A 92 14.91 19.38 4.26
CA PRO A 92 14.00 20.06 3.34
C PRO A 92 13.53 19.17 2.20
N LEU A 93 14.41 18.33 1.65
CA LEU A 93 14.02 17.36 0.61
C LEU A 93 13.00 16.36 1.15
N ALA A 94 13.26 15.76 2.30
CA ALA A 94 12.34 14.81 2.92
C ALA A 94 10.95 15.43 3.19
N ILE A 95 10.89 16.67 3.68
CA ILE A 95 9.62 17.39 3.90
C ILE A 95 8.88 17.60 2.57
N SER A 96 9.59 17.98 1.49
CA SER A 96 8.97 18.17 0.18
C SER A 96 8.48 16.84 -0.42
N GLU A 97 9.21 15.74 -0.23
CA GLU A 97 8.79 14.39 -0.64
C GLU A 97 7.49 13.98 0.07
N PHE A 98 7.43 14.13 1.40
CA PHE A 98 6.21 13.84 2.17
C PHE A 98 5.04 14.73 1.74
N GLY A 99 5.27 16.02 1.51
CA GLY A 99 4.25 16.95 1.03
C GLY A 99 3.69 16.54 -0.34
N ALA A 100 4.56 16.16 -1.27
CA ALA A 100 4.17 15.68 -2.60
C ALA A 100 3.39 14.35 -2.53
N ILE A 101 3.88 13.37 -1.74
CA ILE A 101 3.20 12.09 -1.54
C ILE A 101 1.81 12.31 -0.92
N ALA A 102 1.71 13.16 0.11
CA ALA A 102 0.42 13.50 0.72
C ALA A 102 -0.54 14.16 -0.27
N GLY A 103 -0.05 15.08 -1.12
CA GLY A 103 -0.83 15.73 -2.17
C GLY A 103 -1.38 14.73 -3.19
N PHE A 104 -0.54 13.87 -3.74
CA PHE A 104 -0.97 12.82 -4.67
C PHE A 104 -1.90 11.79 -4.00
N SER A 105 -1.65 11.43 -2.74
CA SER A 105 -2.53 10.53 -2.01
C SER A 105 -3.91 11.15 -1.77
N ALA A 106 -3.98 12.43 -1.47
CA ALA A 106 -5.25 13.16 -1.34
C ALA A 106 -6.01 13.17 -2.67
N LEU A 107 -5.33 13.45 -3.80
CA LEU A 107 -5.94 13.38 -5.13
C LEU A 107 -6.48 11.97 -5.44
N GLY A 108 -5.68 10.93 -5.15
CA GLY A 108 -6.10 9.54 -5.36
C GLY A 108 -7.23 9.07 -4.44
N THR A 109 -7.49 9.78 -3.33
CA THR A 109 -8.62 9.51 -2.44
C THR A 109 -9.89 10.21 -2.91
N VAL A 110 -9.77 11.41 -3.48
CA VAL A 110 -10.90 12.21 -3.97
C VAL A 110 -11.40 11.69 -5.32
N ILE A 111 -10.48 11.32 -6.22
CA ILE A 111 -10.81 10.78 -7.54
C ILE A 111 -10.96 9.27 -7.41
N GLU A 112 -12.14 8.71 -7.79
CA GLU A 112 -12.34 7.27 -7.78
C GLU A 112 -11.35 6.56 -8.69
N GLN A 113 -10.70 5.53 -8.17
CA GLN A 113 -9.61 4.83 -8.85
C GLN A 113 -10.10 3.61 -9.62
N ASN A 114 -9.46 3.33 -10.78
CA ASN A 114 -9.65 2.11 -11.58
C ASN A 114 -11.09 1.89 -12.07
N LYS A 115 -11.84 2.94 -12.36
CA LYS A 115 -13.15 2.85 -13.01
C LYS A 115 -13.02 2.74 -14.54
N SER A 116 -14.11 2.40 -15.21
CA SER A 116 -14.14 2.34 -16.67
C SER A 116 -14.07 3.74 -17.31
N TYR A 117 -13.60 3.81 -18.55
CA TYR A 117 -13.58 5.07 -19.33
C TYR A 117 -14.96 5.74 -19.37
N ALA A 118 -16.02 4.96 -19.62
CA ALA A 118 -17.39 5.45 -19.68
C ALA A 118 -17.83 6.11 -18.35
N TRP A 119 -17.41 5.51 -17.22
CA TRP A 119 -17.69 6.05 -15.89
C TRP A 119 -17.09 7.44 -15.70
N TYR A 120 -15.81 7.66 -16.12
CA TYR A 120 -15.17 8.97 -16.01
C TYR A 120 -15.83 10.01 -16.90
N VAL A 121 -16.24 9.63 -18.13
CA VAL A 121 -16.96 10.53 -19.04
C VAL A 121 -18.30 10.98 -18.45
N GLU A 122 -19.01 10.07 -17.76
CA GLU A 122 -20.30 10.37 -17.13
C GLU A 122 -20.16 11.24 -15.87
N ASN A 123 -19.15 10.97 -15.03
CA ASN A 123 -19.02 11.62 -13.72
C ASN A 123 -18.14 12.89 -13.72
N TYR A 124 -17.28 13.06 -14.74
CA TYR A 124 -16.41 14.22 -14.92
C TYR A 124 -16.53 14.80 -16.34
N PRO A 125 -17.73 15.27 -16.73
CA PRO A 125 -17.94 15.80 -18.08
C PRO A 125 -17.11 17.06 -18.32
N VAL A 126 -16.82 17.36 -19.60
CA VAL A 126 -16.19 18.63 -20.01
C VAL A 126 -17.25 19.73 -19.94
N SER A 127 -17.37 20.37 -18.79
CA SER A 127 -18.32 21.49 -18.59
C SER A 127 -17.76 22.48 -17.56
N GLU A 128 -18.29 23.70 -17.56
CA GLU A 128 -17.96 24.71 -16.54
C GLU A 128 -18.42 24.29 -15.13
N ASP A 129 -19.34 23.33 -15.05
CA ASP A 129 -19.85 22.74 -13.80
C ASP A 129 -18.95 21.59 -13.26
N ALA A 130 -17.90 21.21 -13.98
CA ALA A 130 -16.97 20.19 -13.50
C ALA A 130 -16.22 20.66 -12.23
N PRO A 131 -15.85 19.73 -11.32
CA PRO A 131 -15.14 20.07 -10.09
C PRO A 131 -13.92 20.93 -10.31
N LEU A 132 -13.60 21.81 -9.35
CA LEU A 132 -12.51 22.80 -9.42
C LEU A 132 -12.64 23.77 -10.62
N PHE A 133 -13.84 24.36 -10.81
CA PHE A 133 -14.10 25.35 -11.88
C PHE A 133 -13.81 24.82 -13.30
N GLY A 134 -14.17 23.57 -13.58
CA GLY A 134 -13.95 22.95 -14.89
C GLY A 134 -12.54 22.39 -15.13
N ALA A 135 -11.64 22.48 -14.15
CA ALA A 135 -10.26 22.02 -14.31
C ALA A 135 -10.08 20.49 -14.16
N LEU A 136 -11.01 19.80 -13.50
CA LEU A 136 -11.00 18.34 -13.31
C LEU A 136 -12.03 17.67 -14.22
N ASP A 137 -11.78 17.67 -15.52
CA ASP A 137 -12.54 16.90 -16.49
C ASP A 137 -11.93 15.50 -16.69
N PHE A 138 -12.70 14.59 -17.32
CA PHE A 138 -12.23 13.23 -17.59
C PHE A 138 -10.96 13.20 -18.45
N THR A 139 -10.75 14.19 -19.34
CA THR A 139 -9.58 14.23 -20.22
C THR A 139 -8.32 14.55 -19.42
N PHE A 140 -8.42 15.50 -18.48
CA PHE A 140 -7.33 15.82 -17.55
C PHE A 140 -7.01 14.64 -16.63
N ILE A 141 -8.03 13.98 -16.06
CA ILE A 141 -7.86 12.84 -15.16
C ILE A 141 -7.14 11.69 -15.88
N LEU A 142 -7.61 11.27 -17.04
CA LEU A 142 -7.06 10.12 -17.77
C LEU A 142 -5.69 10.41 -18.38
N ASN A 143 -5.47 11.61 -18.94
CA ASN A 143 -4.19 11.97 -19.54
C ASN A 143 -3.06 12.09 -18.51
N ASN A 144 -3.38 12.45 -17.27
CA ASN A 144 -2.41 12.55 -16.19
C ASN A 144 -2.33 11.28 -15.32
N GLY A 145 -3.11 10.23 -15.62
CA GLY A 145 -3.14 8.99 -14.86
C GLY A 145 -3.69 9.16 -13.44
N LEU A 146 -4.59 10.14 -13.24
CA LEU A 146 -5.20 10.38 -11.94
C LEU A 146 -6.28 9.33 -11.60
N ASP A 147 -6.70 8.56 -12.59
CA ASP A 147 -7.56 7.38 -12.47
C ASP A 147 -6.86 6.17 -11.82
N HIS A 148 -5.51 6.18 -11.78
CA HIS A 148 -4.68 5.13 -11.18
C HIS A 148 -3.41 5.70 -10.51
N VAL A 149 -3.55 6.80 -9.75
CA VAL A 149 -2.46 7.58 -9.12
C VAL A 149 -1.41 6.70 -8.45
N TYR A 150 -1.85 5.71 -7.66
CA TYR A 150 -0.96 4.90 -6.84
C TYR A 150 -0.02 3.97 -7.62
N THR A 151 -0.30 3.73 -8.90
CA THR A 151 0.52 2.89 -9.79
C THR A 151 1.28 3.70 -10.85
N THR A 152 1.11 5.02 -10.87
CA THR A 152 1.81 5.89 -11.82
C THR A 152 3.32 5.92 -11.57
N TRP A 153 4.08 6.08 -12.65
CA TRP A 153 5.54 6.12 -12.59
C TRP A 153 6.07 7.26 -11.70
N TYR A 154 5.40 8.43 -11.69
CA TYR A 154 5.82 9.57 -10.87
C TYR A 154 5.57 9.33 -9.38
N PHE A 155 4.43 8.73 -9.00
CA PHE A 155 4.15 8.38 -7.61
C PHE A 155 5.11 7.30 -7.09
N LEU A 156 5.35 6.25 -7.89
CA LEU A 156 6.31 5.20 -7.55
C LEU A 156 7.75 5.73 -7.46
N SER A 157 8.11 6.73 -8.31
CA SER A 157 9.40 7.40 -8.24
C SER A 157 9.56 8.21 -6.95
N LEU A 158 8.50 8.90 -6.50
CA LEU A 158 8.50 9.60 -5.21
C LEU A 158 8.68 8.65 -4.03
N LEU A 159 7.98 7.52 -4.01
CA LEU A 159 8.16 6.49 -2.97
C LEU A 159 9.57 5.89 -2.98
N SER A 160 10.13 5.66 -4.17
CA SER A 160 11.49 5.16 -4.33
C SER A 160 12.52 6.20 -3.84
N LEU A 161 12.33 7.46 -4.17
CA LEU A 161 13.17 8.56 -3.71
C LEU A 161 13.11 8.69 -2.18
N LEU A 162 11.92 8.60 -1.59
CA LEU A 162 11.73 8.59 -0.14
C LEU A 162 12.51 7.42 0.51
N ALA A 163 12.43 6.22 -0.04
CA ALA A 163 13.17 5.08 0.48
C ALA A 163 14.69 5.31 0.45
N VAL A 164 15.21 5.87 -0.66
CA VAL A 164 16.64 6.24 -0.78
C VAL A 164 17.00 7.36 0.21
N SER A 165 16.13 8.35 0.37
CA SER A 165 16.31 9.47 1.30
C SER A 165 16.37 8.99 2.76
N LEU A 166 15.47 8.09 3.17
CA LEU A 166 15.47 7.46 4.51
C LEU A 166 16.75 6.63 4.74
N ALA A 167 17.16 5.80 3.79
CA ALA A 167 18.38 5.01 3.87
C ALA A 167 19.62 5.90 3.97
N ALA A 168 19.71 6.94 3.13
CA ALA A 168 20.79 7.92 3.15
C ALA A 168 20.85 8.68 4.48
N CYS A 169 19.70 9.11 5.02
CA CYS A 169 19.61 9.78 6.31
C CYS A 169 20.07 8.87 7.46
N THR A 170 19.65 7.62 7.44
CA THR A 170 20.07 6.61 8.43
C THR A 170 21.59 6.45 8.42
N ALA A 171 22.18 6.26 7.23
CA ALA A 171 23.61 6.02 7.09
C ALA A 171 24.46 7.27 7.42
N THR A 172 24.01 8.47 7.05
CA THR A 172 24.81 9.71 7.17
C THR A 172 24.60 10.48 8.45
N LYS A 173 23.43 10.37 9.07
CA LYS A 173 23.06 11.14 10.27
C LYS A 173 22.79 10.26 11.48
N GLN A 174 21.90 9.29 11.38
CA GLN A 174 21.43 8.53 12.55
C GLN A 174 22.49 7.57 13.09
N LEU A 175 23.09 6.74 12.24
CA LEU A 175 24.14 5.81 12.65
C LEU A 175 25.39 6.51 13.26
N PRO A 176 25.92 7.62 12.72
CA PRO A 176 27.01 8.35 13.35
C PRO A 176 26.64 8.90 14.72
N VAL A 177 25.43 9.45 14.88
CA VAL A 177 24.95 9.97 16.20
C VAL A 177 24.87 8.85 17.23
N TRP A 178 24.31 7.69 16.84
CA TRP A 178 24.28 6.50 17.70
C TRP A 178 25.69 6.05 18.11
N ARG A 179 26.63 5.93 17.15
CA ARG A 179 28.01 5.52 17.42
C ARG A 179 28.74 6.46 18.37
N VAL A 180 28.43 7.74 18.34
CA VAL A 180 29.00 8.73 19.27
C VAL A 180 28.36 8.58 20.65
N ALA A 181 27.04 8.41 20.73
CA ALA A 181 26.32 8.23 21.98
C ALA A 181 26.69 6.94 22.73
N ALA A 182 26.98 5.86 21.96
CA ALA A 182 27.39 4.58 22.52
C ALA A 182 28.85 4.51 22.97
N LYS A 183 29.67 5.55 22.65
CA LYS A 183 31.08 5.60 23.10
C LYS A 183 31.18 6.29 24.44
N TRP A 184 31.65 5.57 25.42
CA TRP A 184 31.92 6.11 26.76
C TRP A 184 33.18 6.98 26.71
N LYS A 185 33.07 8.20 27.21
CA LYS A 185 34.19 9.15 27.21
C LYS A 185 34.21 9.93 28.48
N PHE A 186 35.26 9.73 29.29
CA PHE A 186 35.55 10.57 30.46
C PHE A 186 36.08 11.93 30.01
N ILE A 187 35.63 13.00 30.67
CA ILE A 187 36.08 14.36 30.43
C ILE A 187 37.07 14.72 31.54
N LYS A 188 38.36 14.77 31.17
CA LYS A 188 39.46 15.04 32.11
C LYS A 188 39.70 16.52 32.42
N LYS A 189 39.16 17.43 31.60
CA LYS A 189 39.37 18.89 31.78
C LYS A 189 38.19 19.53 32.47
N PRO A 190 38.33 19.97 33.75
CA PRO A 190 37.26 20.61 34.51
C PRO A 190 36.65 21.83 33.81
N LYS A 191 37.52 22.66 33.21
CA LYS A 191 37.06 23.83 32.42
C LYS A 191 36.07 23.50 31.32
N PHE A 192 36.15 22.28 30.75
CA PHE A 192 35.21 21.85 29.71
C PHE A 192 33.84 21.52 30.32
N LEU A 193 33.79 20.95 31.53
CA LEU A 193 32.53 20.65 32.23
C LEU A 193 31.76 21.90 32.59
N VAL A 194 32.43 22.92 33.09
CA VAL A 194 31.80 24.15 33.63
C VAL A 194 31.63 25.26 32.59
N SER A 195 32.48 25.33 31.54
CA SER A 195 32.44 26.46 30.61
C SER A 195 32.01 26.06 29.17
N SER A 196 31.78 24.77 28.90
CA SER A 196 31.39 24.34 27.57
C SER A 196 29.93 24.71 27.25
N LYS A 197 29.68 25.20 26.01
CA LYS A 197 28.34 25.43 25.48
C LYS A 197 27.60 24.14 25.13
N THR A 198 28.28 22.98 25.20
CA THR A 198 27.69 21.67 24.89
C THR A 198 27.06 21.00 26.11
N MET A 199 27.30 21.55 27.31
CA MET A 199 26.64 21.12 28.52
C MET A 199 25.38 21.97 28.75
N ASP A 200 24.27 21.33 29.04
CA ASP A 200 23.01 21.99 29.38
C ASP A 200 23.06 22.50 30.80
N GLU A 201 23.52 21.67 31.73
CA GLU A 201 23.69 22.00 33.17
C GLU A 201 25.15 21.85 33.61
N LYS A 202 25.60 22.69 34.55
CA LYS A 202 27.01 22.81 34.98
C LYS A 202 27.11 23.34 36.41
N GLU A 203 27.93 22.69 37.22
CA GLU A 203 28.16 23.13 38.58
C GLU A 203 29.55 22.73 39.08
N SER A 204 30.03 23.41 40.13
CA SER A 204 31.24 23.05 40.84
C SER A 204 30.94 23.03 42.35
N VAL A 205 31.01 21.84 42.93
CA VAL A 205 30.70 21.63 44.36
C VAL A 205 32.00 21.43 45.12
N LYS A 206 32.20 22.24 46.15
CA LYS A 206 33.36 22.13 47.06
C LYS A 206 33.10 20.97 48.03
N ASP A 207 34.18 20.32 48.44
CA ASP A 207 34.21 19.27 49.45
C ASP A 207 33.26 18.07 49.19
N ALA A 208 32.79 17.90 47.95
CA ALA A 208 32.02 16.76 47.52
C ALA A 208 32.91 15.67 46.90
N ARG A 209 32.44 14.41 46.96
CA ARG A 209 33.15 13.27 46.41
C ARG A 209 32.47 12.72 45.18
N ALA A 210 33.26 12.25 44.20
CA ALA A 210 32.74 11.63 43.01
C ALA A 210 31.92 10.33 43.27
N MET A 211 32.20 9.66 44.40
CA MET A 211 31.48 8.44 44.81
C MET A 211 30.04 8.78 45.26
N ASP A 212 29.84 9.90 45.98
CA ASP A 212 28.50 10.30 46.42
C ASP A 212 27.62 10.71 45.23
N LEU A 213 28.21 11.44 44.26
CA LEU A 213 27.55 11.70 42.98
C LEU A 213 27.20 10.39 42.22
N ALA A 214 28.11 9.40 42.27
CA ALA A 214 27.86 8.11 41.62
C ALA A 214 26.68 7.37 42.24
N ASN A 215 26.56 7.37 43.57
CA ASN A 215 25.46 6.72 44.28
C ASN A 215 24.15 7.45 44.02
N SER A 216 24.09 8.77 44.14
CA SER A 216 22.87 9.54 43.85
C SER A 216 22.38 9.37 42.43
N LEU A 217 23.28 9.31 41.44
CA LEU A 217 22.91 9.00 40.03
C LEU A 217 22.45 7.56 39.83
N ALA A 218 23.10 6.59 40.50
CA ALA A 218 22.73 5.17 40.41
C ALA A 218 21.32 4.93 40.98
N ASP A 219 20.97 5.55 42.10
CA ASP A 219 19.64 5.49 42.74
C ASP A 219 18.53 6.02 41.79
N ARG A 220 18.87 6.95 40.91
CA ARG A 220 17.97 7.49 39.88
C ARG A 220 17.98 6.71 38.58
N GLY A 221 18.65 5.54 38.54
CA GLY A 221 18.66 4.61 37.39
C GLY A 221 19.66 4.99 36.30
N TYR A 222 20.67 5.81 36.61
CA TYR A 222 21.79 5.99 35.69
C TYR A 222 22.75 4.81 35.77
N GLN A 223 23.31 4.42 34.61
CA GLN A 223 24.45 3.54 34.54
C GLN A 223 25.71 4.37 34.77
N VAL A 224 26.42 4.08 35.85
CA VAL A 224 27.53 4.92 36.33
C VAL A 224 28.86 4.18 36.17
N PHE A 225 29.85 4.90 35.69
CA PHE A 225 31.23 4.46 35.48
C PHE A 225 32.19 5.44 36.20
N LEU A 226 33.02 4.89 37.07
CA LEU A 226 34.07 5.62 37.76
C LEU A 226 35.42 5.17 37.22
N ARG A 227 36.36 6.14 37.13
CA ARG A 227 37.75 5.91 36.75
C ARG A 227 38.63 6.78 37.63
N GLU A 228 39.60 6.15 38.26
CA GLU A 228 40.66 6.82 38.99
C GLU A 228 41.94 6.87 38.16
N GLU A 229 42.56 8.04 38.05
CA GLU A 229 43.79 8.29 37.31
C GLU A 229 44.54 9.47 37.95
N ASP A 230 45.81 9.29 38.31
CA ASP A 230 46.69 10.32 38.90
C ASP A 230 46.10 10.98 40.17
N GLN A 231 45.46 10.23 41.06
CA GLN A 231 44.75 10.69 42.26
C GLN A 231 43.56 11.63 41.98
N GLU A 232 43.12 11.71 40.74
CA GLU A 232 41.89 12.36 40.33
C GLU A 232 40.82 11.30 40.00
N GLN A 233 39.55 11.58 40.33
CA GLN A 233 38.44 10.69 40.03
C GLN A 233 37.57 11.29 38.94
N TYR A 234 37.24 10.47 37.94
CA TYR A 234 36.41 10.84 36.81
C TYR A 234 35.16 9.96 36.80
N LEU A 235 34.01 10.59 36.60
CA LEU A 235 32.71 9.96 36.51
C LEU A 235 32.12 10.18 35.13
N TYR A 236 31.50 9.15 34.62
CA TYR A 236 30.60 9.21 33.48
C TYR A 236 29.35 8.41 33.81
N ALA A 237 28.17 9.01 33.63
CA ALA A 237 26.89 8.35 33.82
C ALA A 237 25.95 8.64 32.67
N PHE A 238 25.11 7.67 32.34
CA PHE A 238 24.06 7.86 31.34
C PHE A 238 22.78 7.11 31.69
N LYS A 239 21.62 7.62 31.17
CA LYS A 239 20.30 7.06 31.32
C LYS A 239 19.58 7.16 29.96
N GLY A 240 18.76 6.15 29.59
CA GLY A 240 17.89 6.22 28.44
C GLY A 240 18.58 6.11 27.06
N LEU A 241 19.72 5.42 26.96
CA LEU A 241 20.46 5.24 25.70
C LEU A 241 19.58 4.64 24.56
N ILE A 242 18.59 3.79 24.92
CA ILE A 242 17.67 3.16 23.96
C ILE A 242 16.89 4.22 23.17
N GLY A 243 16.54 5.37 23.77
CA GLY A 243 15.88 6.47 23.07
C GLY A 243 16.66 6.99 21.83
N ARG A 244 17.98 6.82 21.80
CA ARG A 244 18.82 7.17 20.65
C ARG A 244 18.68 6.19 19.47
N LEU A 245 18.15 4.97 19.70
CA LEU A 245 17.85 4.00 18.63
C LEU A 245 16.50 4.28 17.97
N ALA A 246 15.59 4.99 18.62
CA ALA A 246 14.26 5.24 18.11
C ALA A 246 14.25 5.85 16.69
N PRO A 247 15.02 6.90 16.34
CA PRO A 247 15.03 7.44 14.99
C PRO A 247 15.52 6.44 13.94
N ILE A 248 16.48 5.57 14.30
CA ILE A 248 16.96 4.50 13.41
C ILE A 248 15.85 3.48 13.21
N GLY A 249 15.16 3.10 14.29
CA GLY A 249 14.05 2.17 14.26
C GLY A 249 12.87 2.68 13.43
N VAL A 250 12.50 3.96 13.55
CA VAL A 250 11.47 4.60 12.71
C VAL A 250 11.82 4.52 11.23
N HIS A 251 13.05 4.87 10.85
CA HIS A 251 13.49 4.79 9.45
C HIS A 251 13.47 3.34 8.94
N PHE A 252 13.94 2.39 9.75
CA PHE A 252 13.91 0.97 9.39
C PHE A 252 12.48 0.45 9.22
N ALA A 253 11.58 0.82 10.13
CA ALA A 253 10.18 0.43 10.08
C ALA A 253 9.46 1.01 8.84
N LEU A 254 9.73 2.28 8.48
CA LEU A 254 9.24 2.89 7.24
C LEU A 254 9.79 2.17 6.00
N LEU A 255 11.09 1.86 5.97
CA LEU A 255 11.69 1.13 4.86
C LEU A 255 11.12 -0.29 4.74
N LEU A 256 10.82 -0.95 5.87
CA LEU A 256 10.18 -2.26 5.89
C LEU A 256 8.76 -2.20 5.33
N THR A 257 8.00 -1.17 5.70
CA THR A 257 6.65 -0.92 5.16
C THR A 257 6.70 -0.66 3.65
N LEU A 258 7.55 0.26 3.18
CA LEU A 258 7.72 0.55 1.76
C LEU A 258 8.19 -0.66 0.97
N GLY A 259 9.16 -1.41 1.53
CA GLY A 259 9.66 -2.66 0.94
C GLY A 259 8.59 -3.75 0.86
N GLY A 260 7.75 -3.87 1.89
CA GLY A 260 6.61 -4.77 1.92
C GLY A 260 5.57 -4.42 0.85
N CYS A 261 5.20 -3.13 0.71
CA CYS A 261 4.31 -2.67 -0.36
C CYS A 261 4.90 -2.94 -1.76
N ALA A 262 6.19 -2.64 -1.96
CA ALA A 262 6.86 -2.93 -3.22
C ALA A 262 6.91 -4.45 -3.52
N TYR A 263 7.15 -5.27 -2.50
CA TYR A 263 7.14 -6.73 -2.64
C TYR A 263 5.75 -7.27 -3.00
N SER A 264 4.67 -6.74 -2.38
CA SER A 264 3.29 -7.06 -2.80
C SER A 264 3.01 -6.62 -4.23
N GLY A 265 3.38 -5.40 -4.61
CA GLY A 265 3.18 -4.89 -5.97
C GLY A 265 3.91 -5.68 -7.04
N LEU A 266 5.13 -6.15 -6.76
CA LEU A 266 5.94 -6.94 -7.69
C LEU A 266 5.62 -8.43 -7.66
N GLY A 267 5.24 -8.98 -6.50
CA GLY A 267 5.03 -10.43 -6.31
C GLY A 267 3.57 -10.84 -6.22
N GLY A 268 2.67 -9.89 -6.02
CA GLY A 268 1.24 -10.14 -5.86
C GLY A 268 0.58 -10.66 -7.13
N LEU A 269 -0.49 -11.41 -6.92
CA LEU A 269 -1.41 -11.89 -7.95
C LEU A 269 -2.80 -11.41 -7.58
N GLY A 270 -3.60 -11.09 -8.57
CA GLY A 270 -4.98 -10.69 -8.37
C GLY A 270 -5.85 -11.14 -9.53
N GLY A 271 -7.15 -11.31 -9.30
CA GLY A 271 -8.10 -11.61 -10.35
C GLY A 271 -9.48 -11.85 -9.78
N SER A 272 -10.47 -11.97 -10.65
CA SER A 272 -11.85 -12.17 -10.27
C SER A 272 -12.46 -13.32 -11.05
N VAL A 273 -13.34 -14.07 -10.39
CA VAL A 273 -14.08 -15.19 -10.99
C VAL A 273 -15.53 -15.06 -10.59
N MET A 274 -16.44 -15.23 -11.55
CA MET A 274 -17.85 -15.43 -11.30
C MET A 274 -18.14 -16.91 -11.38
N ALA A 275 -18.38 -17.55 -10.24
CA ALA A 275 -18.55 -18.99 -10.12
C ALA A 275 -20.01 -19.33 -9.75
N PRO A 276 -20.73 -20.05 -10.64
CA PRO A 276 -22.07 -20.56 -10.34
C PRO A 276 -22.07 -21.56 -9.17
N LYS A 277 -23.19 -21.69 -8.49
CA LYS A 277 -23.44 -22.78 -7.54
C LYS A 277 -23.23 -24.13 -8.23
N ASP A 278 -22.76 -25.12 -7.48
CA ASP A 278 -22.46 -26.49 -7.92
C ASP A 278 -21.38 -26.60 -9.00
N THR A 279 -20.51 -25.59 -9.13
CA THR A 279 -19.37 -25.61 -10.06
C THR A 279 -18.03 -25.51 -9.32
N SER A 280 -16.97 -25.98 -10.00
CA SER A 280 -15.60 -25.82 -9.51
C SER A 280 -14.73 -25.10 -10.54
N PHE A 281 -13.72 -24.40 -10.04
CA PHE A 281 -12.69 -23.77 -10.85
C PHE A 281 -11.33 -23.94 -10.21
N THR A 282 -10.27 -23.98 -11.03
CA THR A 282 -8.90 -24.07 -10.50
C THR A 282 -8.48 -22.69 -9.97
N ILE A 283 -7.84 -22.63 -8.78
CA ILE A 283 -7.43 -21.35 -8.18
C ILE A 283 -6.54 -20.54 -9.13
N SER A 284 -5.68 -21.22 -9.92
CA SER A 284 -4.80 -20.55 -10.90
C SER A 284 -5.55 -19.83 -12.02
N ASP A 285 -6.74 -20.30 -12.38
CA ASP A 285 -7.51 -19.73 -13.51
C ASP A 285 -8.15 -18.39 -13.13
N GLY A 286 -8.41 -18.21 -11.84
CA GLY A 286 -8.86 -16.95 -11.27
C GLY A 286 -7.73 -15.97 -10.93
N LEU A 287 -6.45 -16.33 -11.13
CA LEU A 287 -5.30 -15.50 -10.79
C LEU A 287 -4.58 -14.99 -12.03
N THR A 288 -4.55 -13.68 -12.21
CA THR A 288 -3.76 -13.00 -13.23
C THR A 288 -2.46 -12.45 -12.64
N ARG A 289 -1.42 -12.40 -13.47
CA ARG A 289 -0.12 -11.85 -13.07
C ARG A 289 -0.13 -10.33 -13.22
N GLY A 290 0.06 -9.62 -12.12
CA GLY A 290 0.24 -8.15 -12.14
C GLY A 290 1.65 -7.72 -12.59
N SER A 291 2.65 -8.62 -12.53
CA SER A 291 4.05 -8.33 -12.82
C SER A 291 4.76 -9.57 -13.40
N PRO A 292 5.82 -9.41 -14.22
CA PRO A 292 6.67 -10.52 -14.67
C PRO A 292 7.35 -11.30 -13.53
N LEU A 293 7.48 -10.69 -12.34
CA LEU A 293 8.08 -11.31 -11.16
C LEU A 293 7.08 -12.12 -10.34
N SER A 294 5.77 -11.93 -10.58
CA SER A 294 4.71 -12.68 -9.89
C SER A 294 4.74 -14.16 -10.30
N ARG A 295 4.72 -15.05 -9.32
CA ARG A 295 4.71 -16.50 -9.54
C ARG A 295 3.45 -17.11 -8.95
N VAL A 296 2.69 -17.82 -9.79
CA VAL A 296 1.54 -18.61 -9.33
C VAL A 296 2.03 -19.75 -8.44
N PRO A 297 1.57 -19.85 -7.18
CA PRO A 297 1.93 -20.94 -6.27
C PRO A 297 1.59 -22.31 -6.85
N LYS A 298 2.37 -23.33 -6.51
CA LYS A 298 2.14 -24.68 -7.04
C LYS A 298 0.76 -25.21 -6.65
N PHE A 299 0.34 -25.04 -5.40
CA PHE A 299 -0.96 -25.48 -4.93
C PHE A 299 -2.13 -24.82 -5.65
N ALA A 300 -1.99 -23.57 -6.11
CA ALA A 300 -3.04 -22.88 -6.86
C ALA A 300 -3.31 -23.50 -8.24
N LYS A 301 -2.35 -24.29 -8.77
CA LYS A 301 -2.50 -25.02 -10.05
C LYS A 301 -3.17 -26.37 -9.89
N THR A 302 -3.14 -26.91 -8.68
CA THR A 302 -3.59 -28.28 -8.38
C THR A 302 -4.90 -28.29 -7.60
N ASN A 303 -5.13 -27.28 -6.77
CA ASN A 303 -6.34 -27.20 -5.95
C ASN A 303 -7.45 -26.44 -6.67
N GLN A 304 -8.68 -26.91 -6.46
CA GLN A 304 -9.90 -26.33 -7.01
C GLN A 304 -10.75 -25.74 -5.88
N VAL A 305 -11.52 -24.71 -6.23
CA VAL A 305 -12.57 -24.16 -5.38
C VAL A 305 -13.91 -24.70 -5.91
N PHE A 306 -14.64 -25.36 -5.07
CA PHE A 306 -16.00 -25.83 -5.35
C PHE A 306 -17.02 -24.95 -4.61
N VAL A 307 -17.98 -24.41 -5.32
CA VAL A 307 -19.07 -23.60 -4.76
C VAL A 307 -20.23 -24.52 -4.38
N LYS A 308 -20.28 -24.91 -3.10
CA LYS A 308 -21.35 -25.79 -2.60
C LYS A 308 -22.71 -25.14 -2.59
N ASP A 309 -22.75 -23.87 -2.18
CA ASP A 309 -24.01 -23.12 -2.05
C ASP A 309 -23.78 -21.63 -2.13
N PHE A 310 -24.81 -20.92 -2.55
CA PHE A 310 -24.87 -19.46 -2.57
C PHE A 310 -26.23 -18.99 -2.10
N THR A 311 -26.28 -18.14 -1.07
CA THR A 311 -27.51 -17.63 -0.47
C THR A 311 -27.44 -16.12 -0.30
N ILE A 312 -28.60 -15.47 -0.37
CA ILE A 312 -28.76 -14.03 -0.14
C ILE A 312 -29.82 -13.80 0.94
N ASP A 313 -29.46 -12.97 1.93
CA ASP A 313 -30.37 -12.46 2.93
C ASP A 313 -30.93 -11.11 2.50
N TYR A 314 -32.22 -10.91 2.71
CA TYR A 314 -32.93 -9.68 2.37
C TYR A 314 -33.44 -8.99 3.61
N LEU A 315 -33.39 -7.66 3.62
CA LEU A 315 -34.06 -6.83 4.58
C LEU A 315 -35.58 -6.88 4.34
N PRO A 316 -36.40 -6.51 5.34
CA PRO A 316 -37.86 -6.39 5.17
C PRO A 316 -38.26 -5.41 4.05
N SER A 317 -37.40 -4.48 3.69
CA SER A 317 -37.55 -3.56 2.54
C SER A 317 -37.37 -4.23 1.17
N GLY A 318 -36.94 -5.50 1.10
CA GLY A 318 -36.61 -6.21 -0.12
C GLY A 318 -35.18 -5.93 -0.65
N GLN A 319 -34.40 -5.09 0.05
CA GLN A 319 -33.02 -4.86 -0.31
C GLN A 319 -32.13 -6.00 0.19
N VAL A 320 -31.05 -6.27 -0.55
CA VAL A 320 -30.05 -7.27 -0.15
C VAL A 320 -29.37 -6.79 1.14
N SER A 321 -29.41 -7.61 2.17
CA SER A 321 -28.73 -7.37 3.45
C SER A 321 -27.30 -7.92 3.42
N GLN A 322 -27.16 -9.19 3.07
CA GLN A 322 -25.87 -9.88 2.99
C GLN A 322 -26.01 -11.06 2.02
N PHE A 323 -24.88 -11.52 1.49
CA PHE A 323 -24.81 -12.72 0.68
C PHE A 323 -23.66 -13.61 1.15
N TYR A 324 -23.90 -14.91 1.06
CA TYR A 324 -23.01 -15.94 1.59
C TYR A 324 -22.69 -16.95 0.52
N SER A 325 -21.44 -17.45 0.54
CA SER A 325 -21.01 -18.56 -0.30
C SER A 325 -20.36 -19.64 0.53
N ASN A 326 -20.81 -20.85 0.39
CA ASN A 326 -20.16 -22.03 1.00
C ASN A 326 -19.12 -22.55 0.00
N LEU A 327 -17.85 -22.32 0.30
CA LEU A 327 -16.72 -22.71 -0.54
C LEU A 327 -15.97 -23.89 0.06
N SER A 328 -15.66 -24.86 -0.78
CA SER A 328 -14.83 -26.00 -0.44
C SER A 328 -13.56 -26.02 -1.30
N ILE A 329 -12.42 -26.21 -0.67
CA ILE A 329 -11.14 -26.40 -1.38
C ILE A 329 -10.92 -27.89 -1.59
N LEU A 330 -10.78 -28.30 -2.84
CA LEU A 330 -10.52 -29.68 -3.23
C LEU A 330 -9.05 -29.85 -3.63
N ASP A 331 -8.45 -30.97 -3.24
CA ASP A 331 -7.12 -31.38 -3.70
C ASP A 331 -7.15 -32.00 -5.12
N GLU A 332 -6.00 -32.40 -5.64
CA GLU A 332 -5.87 -33.09 -6.95
C GLU A 332 -6.69 -34.38 -7.02
N LYS A 333 -7.02 -34.98 -5.89
CA LYS A 333 -7.78 -36.24 -5.81
C LYS A 333 -9.28 -36.00 -5.60
N GLY A 334 -9.70 -34.75 -5.50
CA GLY A 334 -11.08 -34.38 -5.23
C GLY A 334 -11.49 -34.45 -3.77
N ASN A 335 -10.54 -34.65 -2.84
CA ASN A 335 -10.86 -34.63 -1.41
C ASN A 335 -10.97 -33.19 -0.91
N GLU A 336 -11.92 -32.94 -0.01
CA GLU A 336 -12.07 -31.65 0.67
C GLU A 336 -10.94 -31.44 1.68
N VAL A 337 -10.16 -30.39 1.47
CA VAL A 337 -9.02 -29.99 2.32
C VAL A 337 -9.43 -28.90 3.30
N ASP A 338 -10.32 -28.00 2.88
CA ASP A 338 -10.84 -26.89 3.69
C ASP A 338 -12.25 -26.53 3.24
N ASN A 339 -13.06 -26.04 4.18
CA ASN A 339 -14.43 -25.58 3.90
C ASN A 339 -14.75 -24.35 4.73
N LYS A 340 -15.34 -23.35 4.10
CA LYS A 340 -15.76 -22.15 4.81
C LYS A 340 -16.95 -21.48 4.13
N VAL A 341 -17.89 -21.04 4.93
CA VAL A 341 -18.91 -20.07 4.51
C VAL A 341 -18.28 -18.68 4.58
N ILE A 342 -18.22 -18.01 3.45
CA ILE A 342 -17.72 -16.64 3.32
C ILE A 342 -18.86 -15.65 3.11
N SER A 343 -18.58 -14.40 3.44
CA SER A 343 -19.46 -13.25 3.20
C SER A 343 -18.61 -12.00 2.96
N VAL A 344 -19.24 -10.87 2.67
CA VAL A 344 -18.53 -9.59 2.59
C VAL A 344 -17.76 -9.35 3.90
N ASN A 345 -16.48 -9.04 3.81
CA ASN A 345 -15.51 -8.85 4.92
C ASN A 345 -15.12 -10.13 5.72
N VAL A 346 -15.62 -11.32 5.34
CA VAL A 346 -15.23 -12.60 5.94
C VAL A 346 -14.64 -13.53 4.87
N PRO A 347 -13.40 -13.30 4.41
CA PRO A 347 -12.81 -14.06 3.31
C PRO A 347 -12.36 -15.45 3.71
N LEU A 348 -12.19 -16.33 2.72
CA LEU A 348 -11.45 -17.58 2.83
C LEU A 348 -9.97 -17.33 2.55
N ARG A 349 -9.08 -17.88 3.38
CA ARG A 349 -7.63 -17.79 3.20
C ARG A 349 -7.03 -19.18 3.13
N PHE A 350 -6.44 -19.51 2.00
CA PHE A 350 -5.84 -20.83 1.79
C PHE A 350 -4.51 -20.69 1.02
N GLY A 351 -3.43 -21.27 1.56
CA GLY A 351 -2.13 -21.32 0.88
C GLY A 351 -1.51 -19.95 0.53
N GLY A 352 -1.91 -18.87 1.22
CA GLY A 352 -1.48 -17.50 0.90
C GLY A 352 -2.32 -16.78 -0.17
N VAL A 353 -3.36 -17.44 -0.70
CA VAL A 353 -4.43 -16.82 -1.50
C VAL A 353 -5.57 -16.44 -0.57
N THR A 354 -6.04 -15.21 -0.68
CA THR A 354 -7.24 -14.72 0.00
C THR A 354 -8.34 -14.55 -1.03
N MET A 355 -9.50 -15.15 -0.77
CA MET A 355 -10.69 -15.13 -1.63
C MET A 355 -11.75 -14.28 -0.94
N TYR A 356 -12.04 -13.12 -1.52
CA TYR A 356 -13.05 -12.19 -1.04
C TYR A 356 -14.32 -12.35 -1.84
N GLN A 357 -15.45 -12.30 -1.17
CA GLN A 357 -16.75 -12.20 -1.81
C GLN A 357 -17.05 -10.72 -2.11
N THR A 358 -17.14 -10.37 -3.39
CA THR A 358 -17.25 -8.98 -3.84
C THR A 358 -18.52 -8.68 -4.62
N ASP A 359 -19.09 -9.69 -5.31
CA ASP A 359 -20.25 -9.51 -6.16
C ASP A 359 -21.10 -10.78 -6.20
N TRP A 360 -22.22 -10.72 -6.89
CA TRP A 360 -23.10 -11.83 -7.17
C TRP A 360 -23.83 -11.65 -8.52
N SER A 361 -24.27 -12.76 -9.09
CA SER A 361 -25.04 -12.78 -10.33
C SER A 361 -26.07 -13.90 -10.28
N MET A 362 -27.03 -13.89 -11.20
CA MET A 362 -27.88 -15.04 -11.49
C MET A 362 -27.27 -15.82 -12.65
N SER A 363 -27.11 -17.12 -12.46
CA SER A 363 -26.47 -18.02 -13.47
C SER A 363 -27.51 -18.72 -14.34
N SER A 364 -28.53 -19.28 -13.71
CA SER A 364 -29.55 -20.06 -14.43
C SER A 364 -30.88 -20.04 -13.65
N MET A 365 -31.95 -20.36 -14.37
CA MET A 365 -33.28 -20.54 -13.83
C MET A 365 -33.79 -21.93 -14.20
N ARG A 366 -34.23 -22.69 -13.19
CA ARG A 366 -34.87 -24.00 -13.39
C ARG A 366 -36.37 -23.80 -13.45
N VAL A 367 -36.97 -24.29 -14.53
CA VAL A 367 -38.39 -24.20 -14.79
C VAL A 367 -38.94 -25.56 -15.19
N THR A 368 -40.16 -25.87 -14.74
CA THR A 368 -40.93 -27.05 -15.22
C THR A 368 -41.99 -26.58 -16.17
N VAL A 369 -41.97 -27.15 -17.36
CA VAL A 369 -42.92 -26.89 -18.45
C VAL A 369 -43.91 -28.07 -18.56
N ILE A 370 -45.18 -27.76 -18.55
CA ILE A 370 -46.25 -28.74 -18.71
C ILE A 370 -47.08 -28.32 -19.94
N PRO A 371 -47.01 -29.06 -21.09
CA PRO A 371 -47.86 -28.76 -22.25
C PRO A 371 -49.34 -28.92 -21.87
N LYS A 372 -50.17 -27.94 -22.22
CA LYS A 372 -51.61 -28.12 -22.17
C LYS A 372 -52.02 -28.91 -23.39
N ALA A 373 -52.58 -30.11 -23.17
CA ALA A 373 -53.21 -30.84 -24.25
C ALA A 373 -54.27 -29.91 -24.90
N ALA A 374 -54.20 -29.74 -26.22
CA ALA A 374 -55.21 -29.02 -26.97
C ALA A 374 -56.56 -29.64 -26.62
N ALA A 375 -57.50 -28.85 -26.07
CA ALA A 375 -58.91 -29.27 -25.97
C ALA A 375 -59.35 -29.62 -27.40
N GLU A 376 -59.59 -30.89 -27.63
CA GLU A 376 -60.11 -31.38 -28.90
C GLU A 376 -61.40 -30.61 -29.23
N ASP A 377 -61.32 -29.74 -30.24
CA ASP A 377 -62.48 -29.33 -31.00
C ASP A 377 -62.94 -30.55 -31.84
N THR A 378 -63.89 -31.28 -31.29
CA THR A 378 -64.60 -32.35 -31.98
C THR A 378 -65.44 -31.76 -33.11
N THR A 379 -64.89 -31.67 -34.34
CA THR A 379 -65.68 -31.75 -35.56
C THR A 379 -64.90 -32.57 -36.60
N ASN A 380 -65.47 -33.72 -36.83
CA ASN A 380 -65.25 -34.70 -37.93
C ASN A 380 -64.44 -34.25 -39.17
N SER A 381 -63.48 -35.04 -39.61
CA SER A 381 -63.57 -35.94 -40.74
C SER A 381 -62.22 -36.53 -41.17
N ASP A 382 -62.24 -37.81 -41.27
CA ASP A 382 -61.53 -38.77 -42.11
C ASP A 382 -60.27 -38.40 -42.89
N ASN A 383 -59.41 -39.43 -42.84
CA ASN A 383 -58.49 -40.01 -43.85
C ASN A 383 -56.98 -39.76 -43.74
N SER A 384 -56.36 -40.86 -43.31
CA SER A 384 -55.26 -41.61 -43.90
C SER A 384 -53.98 -40.91 -44.35
N GLU A 385 -52.97 -41.46 -43.86
CA GLU A 385 -51.75 -42.05 -44.45
C GLU A 385 -50.39 -41.55 -43.87
N SER A 386 -49.73 -42.57 -43.43
CA SER A 386 -48.32 -42.68 -43.14
C SER A 386 -47.36 -41.95 -44.07
N VAL A 387 -46.24 -41.48 -43.61
CA VAL A 387 -44.91 -41.90 -44.04
C VAL A 387 -43.82 -41.32 -43.09
N SER A 388 -42.94 -42.22 -42.72
CA SER A 388 -41.70 -42.06 -42.05
C SER A 388 -40.65 -41.22 -42.78
N SER A 389 -39.81 -40.46 -42.12
CA SER A 389 -38.35 -40.63 -42.22
C SER A 389 -37.56 -39.46 -41.55
N SER A 390 -36.82 -39.85 -40.65
CA SER A 390 -35.45 -39.49 -40.23
C SER A 390 -34.74 -38.28 -40.87
N SER A 391 -34.20 -37.37 -40.04
CA SER A 391 -32.74 -37.17 -39.93
C SER A 391 -32.36 -36.02 -38.98
N SER A 392 -31.51 -36.39 -38.13
CA SER A 392 -30.61 -35.73 -37.22
C SER A 392 -30.06 -34.35 -37.62
N SER A 393 -30.03 -33.40 -36.66
CA SER A 393 -28.81 -32.64 -36.38
C SER A 393 -28.88 -31.95 -35.00
N SER A 394 -27.87 -32.19 -34.23
CA SER A 394 -27.56 -31.89 -32.87
C SER A 394 -27.43 -30.38 -32.56
N SER A 395 -28.11 -29.92 -31.52
CA SER A 395 -27.66 -28.83 -30.69
C SER A 395 -27.77 -29.27 -29.22
N SER A 396 -26.63 -29.25 -28.54
CA SER A 396 -26.42 -29.79 -27.21
C SER A 396 -27.23 -29.03 -26.15
N ILE A 397 -28.33 -29.65 -25.72
CA ILE A 397 -29.01 -29.36 -24.47
C ILE A 397 -28.68 -30.53 -23.54
N ILE A 398 -28.01 -30.25 -22.42
CA ILE A 398 -27.71 -31.26 -21.38
C ILE A 398 -29.04 -31.58 -20.68
N SER A 399 -29.67 -32.66 -21.09
CA SER A 399 -30.82 -33.25 -20.41
C SER A 399 -30.34 -34.34 -19.46
N THR A 400 -30.58 -34.16 -18.18
CA THR A 400 -30.40 -35.22 -17.17
C THR A 400 -31.74 -35.95 -17.04
N SER A 401 -31.87 -37.08 -17.72
CA SER A 401 -33.04 -37.98 -17.61
C SER A 401 -32.90 -38.84 -16.35
N GLY A 402 -33.75 -38.61 -15.36
CA GLY A 402 -34.02 -39.58 -14.29
C GLY A 402 -35.23 -40.42 -14.70
N THR A 403 -34.97 -41.69 -15.04
CA THR A 403 -35.99 -42.67 -15.37
C THR A 403 -36.64 -43.22 -14.10
N THR A 404 -37.91 -42.97 -13.87
CA THR A 404 -38.77 -43.83 -13.06
C THR A 404 -39.94 -44.26 -13.91
N SER A 405 -39.98 -45.57 -14.19
CA SER A 405 -41.07 -46.29 -14.83
C SER A 405 -42.24 -46.44 -13.87
N ASP A 406 -43.34 -45.75 -14.16
CA ASP A 406 -44.67 -46.29 -13.86
C ASP A 406 -45.68 -45.63 -14.84
N GLY A 407 -46.45 -46.47 -15.52
CA GLY A 407 -47.34 -46.05 -16.57
C GLY A 407 -48.58 -45.34 -16.00
N ASP A 408 -48.69 -44.07 -16.38
CA ASP A 408 -49.94 -43.34 -16.47
C ASP A 408 -49.76 -42.21 -17.51
N GLU A 409 -50.70 -42.06 -18.42
CA GLU A 409 -50.73 -40.96 -19.39
C GLU A 409 -51.00 -39.63 -18.69
N SER A 410 -50.12 -39.18 -17.84
CA SER A 410 -50.15 -37.85 -17.28
C SER A 410 -49.14 -36.96 -18.02
N SER A 411 -49.62 -35.84 -18.53
CA SER A 411 -48.95 -34.71 -19.19
C SER A 411 -47.42 -34.70 -18.93
N LYS A 412 -46.65 -34.96 -19.99
CA LYS A 412 -45.15 -35.04 -19.95
C LYS A 412 -44.59 -33.76 -19.36
N ARG A 413 -44.17 -33.78 -18.10
CA ARG A 413 -43.48 -32.69 -17.42
C ARG A 413 -42.06 -32.68 -17.92
N GLU A 414 -41.60 -31.51 -18.37
CA GLU A 414 -40.23 -31.31 -18.79
C GLU A 414 -39.55 -30.28 -17.87
N GLU A 415 -38.44 -30.67 -17.24
CA GLU A 415 -37.63 -29.77 -16.43
C GLU A 415 -36.50 -29.20 -17.27
N LEU A 416 -36.43 -27.89 -17.37
CA LEU A 416 -35.46 -27.15 -18.15
C LEU A 416 -34.62 -26.24 -17.29
N VAL A 417 -33.32 -26.19 -17.55
CA VAL A 417 -32.38 -25.23 -16.93
C VAL A 417 -32.02 -24.17 -17.98
N LEU A 418 -32.50 -22.96 -17.78
CA LEU A 418 -32.33 -21.84 -18.70
C LEU A 418 -31.20 -20.94 -18.22
N PRO A 419 -30.16 -20.67 -19.04
CA PRO A 419 -29.11 -19.72 -18.66
C PRO A 419 -29.66 -18.31 -18.58
N MET A 420 -29.25 -17.54 -17.58
CA MET A 420 -29.66 -16.15 -17.39
C MET A 420 -28.58 -15.18 -17.89
N ALA A 421 -29.00 -14.15 -18.61
CA ALA A 421 -28.14 -13.09 -19.12
C ALA A 421 -28.39 -11.79 -18.36
N ASN A 422 -27.33 -11.04 -18.09
CA ASN A 422 -27.43 -9.69 -17.53
C ASN A 422 -27.89 -8.71 -18.63
N LEU A 423 -28.95 -7.96 -18.34
CA LEU A 423 -29.58 -7.01 -19.25
C LEU A 423 -29.28 -5.53 -18.88
N GLU A 424 -28.37 -5.27 -17.95
CA GLU A 424 -28.11 -3.97 -17.31
C GLU A 424 -27.84 -2.80 -18.29
N ASN A 425 -27.40 -3.05 -19.51
CA ASN A 425 -27.07 -1.99 -20.47
C ASN A 425 -28.02 -1.91 -21.67
N LYS A 426 -29.22 -2.47 -21.58
CA LYS A 426 -30.17 -2.54 -22.70
C LYS A 426 -31.49 -1.79 -22.44
N GLY A 427 -31.41 -0.54 -21.92
CA GLY A 427 -32.60 0.31 -21.72
C GLY A 427 -32.50 1.28 -20.55
N ASP A 428 -33.58 2.05 -20.29
CA ASP A 428 -33.69 3.08 -19.25
C ASP A 428 -33.74 2.54 -17.80
N PHE A 429 -33.38 1.29 -17.58
CA PHE A 429 -33.47 0.66 -16.25
C PHE A 429 -32.18 0.84 -15.47
N LYS A 430 -32.24 1.63 -14.41
CA LYS A 430 -31.17 1.71 -13.40
C LYS A 430 -31.25 0.49 -12.46
N GLY A 431 -30.22 -0.39 -12.51
CA GLY A 431 -30.06 -1.53 -11.61
C GLY A 431 -29.84 -2.86 -12.34
N LYS A 432 -29.36 -3.87 -11.60
CA LYS A 432 -29.10 -5.22 -12.11
C LYS A 432 -30.41 -5.91 -12.48
N ILE A 433 -30.53 -6.35 -13.73
CA ILE A 433 -31.68 -7.10 -14.26
C ILE A 433 -31.13 -8.29 -15.03
N TRP A 434 -31.69 -9.45 -14.76
CA TRP A 434 -31.35 -10.68 -15.49
C TRP A 434 -32.58 -11.19 -16.23
N GLY A 435 -32.35 -11.72 -17.40
CA GLY A 435 -33.39 -12.30 -18.22
C GLY A 435 -32.96 -13.60 -18.86
N THR A 436 -33.95 -14.45 -19.13
CA THR A 436 -33.81 -15.66 -19.92
C THR A 436 -35.00 -15.80 -20.85
N PHE A 437 -34.86 -16.65 -21.86
CA PHE A 437 -35.84 -16.83 -22.91
C PHE A 437 -36.11 -18.33 -23.11
N LEU A 438 -37.40 -18.69 -23.05
CA LEU A 438 -37.87 -20.03 -23.31
C LEU A 438 -38.52 -20.06 -24.71
N PRO A 439 -37.88 -20.66 -25.73
CA PRO A 439 -38.50 -20.78 -27.06
C PRO A 439 -39.73 -21.68 -26.99
N VAL A 440 -40.83 -21.23 -27.60
CA VAL A 440 -42.12 -21.97 -27.68
C VAL A 440 -42.52 -22.01 -29.13
N GLY A 441 -42.68 -23.22 -29.69
CA GLY A 441 -43.08 -23.49 -31.09
C GLY A 441 -42.31 -24.64 -31.70
N ASP A 442 -42.82 -25.19 -32.83
CA ASP A 442 -42.18 -26.28 -33.56
C ASP A 442 -40.83 -25.82 -34.16
N ASP A 443 -39.88 -26.76 -34.24
CA ASP A 443 -38.45 -26.53 -34.54
C ASP A 443 -38.14 -25.75 -35.85
N ALA A 444 -39.08 -25.66 -36.79
CA ALA A 444 -38.92 -24.98 -38.08
C ALA A 444 -39.10 -23.44 -37.96
N ASP A 445 -40.03 -22.98 -37.14
CA ASP A 445 -40.33 -21.55 -36.96
C ASP A 445 -39.45 -20.87 -35.88
N ALA A 446 -38.85 -21.64 -35.00
CA ALA A 446 -38.00 -21.14 -33.89
C ALA A 446 -36.65 -20.57 -34.36
N LYS A 447 -36.18 -20.92 -35.57
CA LYS A 447 -34.88 -20.45 -36.12
C LYS A 447 -34.99 -19.09 -36.82
N GLU A 448 -36.13 -18.74 -37.37
CA GLU A 448 -36.28 -17.52 -38.17
C GLU A 448 -37.03 -16.39 -37.45
N ASN A 449 -38.02 -16.73 -36.60
CA ASN A 449 -38.70 -15.78 -35.72
C ASN A 449 -38.65 -16.30 -34.28
N LYS A 450 -37.71 -15.82 -33.47
CA LYS A 450 -37.52 -16.18 -32.07
C LYS A 450 -38.74 -15.79 -31.20
N LYS A 451 -39.84 -16.52 -31.37
CA LYS A 451 -41.04 -16.39 -30.51
C LYS A 451 -40.86 -17.28 -29.31
N GLY A 452 -41.10 -16.73 -28.12
CA GLY A 452 -41.03 -17.49 -26.90
C GLY A 452 -41.28 -16.62 -25.66
N ILE A 453 -41.34 -17.25 -24.53
CA ILE A 453 -41.66 -16.65 -23.26
C ILE A 453 -40.40 -16.03 -22.67
N SER A 454 -40.48 -14.75 -22.26
CA SER A 454 -39.38 -14.06 -21.61
C SER A 454 -39.57 -14.05 -20.09
N LEU A 455 -38.53 -14.46 -19.39
CA LEU A 455 -38.50 -14.50 -17.90
C LEU A 455 -37.46 -13.49 -17.40
N VAL A 456 -37.90 -12.56 -16.59
CA VAL A 456 -37.06 -11.46 -16.09
C VAL A 456 -37.06 -11.43 -14.57
N ALA A 457 -35.87 -11.35 -13.95
CA ALA A 457 -35.71 -11.28 -12.51
C ALA A 457 -34.76 -10.15 -12.11
N ARG A 458 -35.04 -9.50 -10.98
CA ARG A 458 -34.16 -8.52 -10.32
C ARG A 458 -33.53 -9.07 -9.05
N ASP A 459 -34.21 -10.04 -8.46
CA ASP A 459 -33.83 -10.70 -7.24
C ASP A 459 -34.17 -12.20 -7.32
N PHE A 460 -33.75 -12.98 -6.33
CA PHE A 460 -34.06 -14.41 -6.26
C PHE A 460 -35.50 -14.69 -5.75
N GLN A 461 -36.27 -13.66 -5.43
CA GLN A 461 -37.59 -13.82 -4.81
C GLN A 461 -38.73 -13.79 -5.82
N SER A 462 -38.52 -13.12 -6.99
CA SER A 462 -39.61 -12.89 -7.93
C SER A 462 -39.16 -12.90 -9.39
N VAL A 463 -39.96 -13.49 -10.25
CA VAL A 463 -39.75 -13.57 -11.71
C VAL A 463 -40.99 -12.97 -12.40
N ALA A 464 -40.78 -11.95 -13.21
CA ALA A 464 -41.78 -11.41 -14.12
C ALA A 464 -41.78 -12.23 -15.42
N ILE A 465 -42.96 -12.60 -15.92
CA ILE A 465 -43.18 -13.49 -17.04
C ILE A 465 -43.92 -12.72 -18.13
N TYR A 466 -43.38 -12.78 -19.35
CA TYR A 466 -43.94 -12.16 -20.54
C TYR A 466 -44.21 -13.25 -21.61
N ASP A 467 -45.33 -13.13 -22.30
CA ASP A 467 -45.73 -14.05 -23.38
C ASP A 467 -44.85 -13.90 -24.63
N SER A 468 -45.09 -14.73 -25.67
CA SER A 468 -44.38 -14.68 -26.94
C SER A 468 -44.58 -13.37 -27.73
N LYS A 469 -45.57 -12.56 -27.38
CA LYS A 469 -45.82 -11.22 -27.95
C LYS A 469 -45.20 -10.10 -27.15
N GLY A 470 -44.55 -10.42 -26.02
CA GLY A 470 -43.96 -9.45 -25.10
C GLY A 470 -44.94 -8.80 -24.11
N ALA A 471 -46.18 -9.31 -24.03
CA ALA A 471 -47.13 -8.80 -23.04
C ALA A 471 -46.90 -9.42 -21.66
N PHE A 472 -47.03 -8.60 -20.60
CA PHE A 472 -46.85 -9.04 -19.22
C PHE A 472 -48.00 -10.00 -18.82
N VAL A 473 -47.65 -11.19 -18.36
CA VAL A 473 -48.61 -12.22 -17.91
C VAL A 473 -48.76 -12.24 -16.39
N GLY A 474 -47.64 -12.08 -15.67
CA GLY A 474 -47.69 -12.10 -14.24
C GLY A 474 -46.33 -12.26 -13.56
N VAL A 475 -46.34 -12.37 -12.25
CA VAL A 475 -45.16 -12.60 -11.41
C VAL A 475 -45.28 -13.93 -10.69
N ARG A 476 -44.20 -14.71 -10.65
CA ARG A 476 -44.07 -15.93 -9.84
C ARG A 476 -42.93 -15.85 -8.88
N ARG A 477 -43.09 -16.45 -7.73
CA ARG A 477 -42.05 -16.64 -6.73
C ARG A 477 -41.61 -18.09 -6.76
N PRO A 478 -40.31 -18.39 -6.93
CA PRO A 478 -39.80 -19.77 -6.91
C PRO A 478 -40.26 -20.55 -5.69
N SER A 479 -40.28 -19.89 -4.51
CA SER A 479 -40.74 -20.49 -3.26
C SER A 479 -42.20 -20.97 -3.26
N SER A 480 -43.06 -20.40 -4.11
CA SER A 480 -44.49 -20.74 -4.16
C SER A 480 -44.77 -21.98 -5.00
N LYS A 481 -43.90 -22.31 -5.97
CA LYS A 481 -44.04 -23.38 -6.96
C LYS A 481 -45.41 -23.42 -7.64
N LYS A 482 -46.09 -22.25 -7.73
CA LYS A 482 -47.43 -22.16 -8.35
C LYS A 482 -47.30 -22.05 -9.87
N PRO A 483 -48.04 -22.85 -10.66
CA PRO A 483 -48.05 -22.75 -12.08
C PRO A 483 -48.63 -21.42 -12.59
N ILE A 484 -48.21 -21.03 -13.77
CA ILE A 484 -48.77 -19.93 -14.56
C ILE A 484 -48.95 -20.37 -15.99
N ASP A 485 -50.14 -20.09 -16.52
CA ASP A 485 -50.49 -20.45 -17.90
C ASP A 485 -50.04 -19.35 -18.85
N VAL A 486 -49.22 -19.70 -19.84
CA VAL A 486 -48.68 -18.80 -20.88
C VAL A 486 -48.59 -19.57 -22.17
N ASP A 487 -49.12 -19.05 -23.29
CA ASP A 487 -48.97 -19.61 -24.66
C ASP A 487 -49.13 -21.13 -24.74
N ASN A 488 -50.24 -21.69 -24.32
CA ASN A 488 -50.58 -23.13 -24.33
C ASN A 488 -49.66 -24.02 -23.45
N ILE A 489 -48.83 -23.46 -22.59
CA ILE A 489 -48.06 -24.22 -21.60
C ILE A 489 -48.39 -23.73 -20.19
N SER A 490 -48.22 -24.64 -19.24
CA SER A 490 -48.25 -24.27 -17.80
C SER A 490 -46.82 -24.29 -17.28
N LEU A 491 -46.29 -23.14 -16.86
CA LEU A 491 -44.92 -22.93 -16.44
C LEU A 491 -44.87 -22.86 -14.92
N ILE A 492 -43.92 -23.58 -14.31
CA ILE A 492 -43.55 -23.48 -12.89
C ILE A 492 -42.13 -23.03 -12.79
N VAL A 493 -41.86 -21.94 -12.03
CA VAL A 493 -40.49 -21.52 -11.68
C VAL A 493 -40.09 -22.27 -10.42
N GLU A 494 -39.10 -23.18 -10.57
CA GLU A 494 -38.64 -24.03 -9.47
C GLU A 494 -37.58 -23.32 -8.62
N GLU A 495 -36.50 -22.83 -9.23
CA GLU A 495 -35.35 -22.26 -8.56
C GLU A 495 -34.62 -21.26 -9.46
N ILE A 496 -34.01 -20.26 -8.87
CA ILE A 496 -33.02 -19.39 -9.51
C ILE A 496 -31.68 -19.69 -8.88
N SER A 497 -30.73 -20.17 -9.68
CA SER A 497 -29.37 -20.48 -9.22
C SER A 497 -28.51 -19.25 -9.28
N GLY A 498 -27.78 -18.98 -8.19
CA GLY A 498 -26.85 -17.86 -8.08
C GLY A 498 -25.45 -18.21 -8.51
N ALA A 499 -24.69 -17.17 -8.75
CA ALA A 499 -23.24 -17.23 -8.92
C ALA A 499 -22.57 -16.26 -7.97
N THR A 500 -21.51 -16.70 -7.31
CA THR A 500 -20.71 -15.86 -6.44
C THR A 500 -19.59 -15.17 -7.22
N GLY A 501 -19.44 -13.86 -7.02
CA GLY A 501 -18.31 -13.08 -7.50
C GLY A 501 -17.18 -13.09 -6.47
N LEU A 502 -16.09 -13.73 -6.82
CA LEU A 502 -14.93 -13.90 -5.97
C LEU A 502 -13.76 -13.08 -6.50
N GLU A 503 -13.14 -12.30 -5.65
CA GLU A 503 -11.86 -11.65 -5.91
C GLU A 503 -10.75 -12.43 -5.19
N LEU A 504 -9.79 -12.94 -5.96
CA LEU A 504 -8.64 -13.69 -5.47
C LEU A 504 -7.43 -12.78 -5.42
N LYS A 505 -6.75 -12.73 -4.27
CA LYS A 505 -5.53 -11.92 -4.08
C LYS A 505 -4.45 -12.69 -3.36
N THR A 506 -3.20 -12.46 -3.76
CA THR A 506 -2.02 -12.84 -3.00
C THR A 506 -1.19 -11.59 -2.72
N ASP A 507 -0.91 -11.34 -1.46
CA ASP A 507 -0.15 -10.17 -1.03
C ASP A 507 1.06 -10.60 -0.18
N PRO A 508 2.17 -11.04 -0.82
CA PRO A 508 3.30 -11.62 -0.11
C PRO A 508 4.04 -10.61 0.79
N GLY A 509 3.88 -9.32 0.56
CA GLY A 509 4.49 -8.25 1.36
C GLY A 509 3.70 -7.85 2.60
N VAL A 510 2.45 -8.27 2.75
CA VAL A 510 1.58 -7.89 3.88
C VAL A 510 2.20 -8.15 5.25
N PRO A 511 2.86 -9.31 5.52
CA PRO A 511 3.52 -9.54 6.81
C PRO A 511 4.61 -8.51 7.12
N PHE A 512 5.37 -8.08 6.11
CA PHE A 512 6.41 -7.05 6.25
C PHE A 512 5.81 -5.66 6.54
N VAL A 513 4.68 -5.34 5.90
CA VAL A 513 3.94 -4.09 6.14
C VAL A 513 3.44 -4.03 7.59
N TYR A 514 2.82 -5.10 8.08
CA TYR A 514 2.38 -5.17 9.48
C TYR A 514 3.55 -5.12 10.47
N ALA A 515 4.65 -5.82 10.18
CA ALA A 515 5.86 -5.73 10.99
C ALA A 515 6.44 -4.31 10.99
N GLY A 516 6.37 -3.60 9.86
CA GLY A 516 6.73 -2.20 9.73
C GLY A 516 5.86 -1.30 10.62
N PHE A 517 4.54 -1.44 10.59
CA PHE A 517 3.63 -0.67 11.45
C PHE A 517 3.83 -0.96 12.94
N ALA A 518 4.00 -2.23 13.31
CA ALA A 518 4.34 -2.60 14.68
C ALA A 518 5.67 -1.98 15.12
N GLY A 519 6.68 -2.00 14.24
CA GLY A 519 7.95 -1.33 14.45
C GLY A 519 7.82 0.18 14.63
N LEU A 520 6.99 0.86 13.82
CA LEU A 520 6.68 2.28 13.96
C LEU A 520 6.05 2.58 15.33
N LEU A 521 5.08 1.79 15.75
CA LEU A 521 4.42 1.95 17.04
C LEU A 521 5.44 1.85 18.18
N VAL A 522 6.22 0.76 18.25
CA VAL A 522 7.23 0.52 19.28
C VAL A 522 8.28 1.64 19.29
N THR A 523 8.82 2.00 18.12
CA THR A 523 9.88 3.02 18.03
C THR A 523 9.37 4.42 18.33
N SER A 524 8.08 4.71 18.09
CA SER A 524 7.45 5.96 18.50
C SER A 524 7.41 6.09 20.01
N PHE A 525 7.03 5.04 20.74
CA PHE A 525 7.12 5.02 22.20
C PHE A 525 8.56 5.15 22.71
N LEU A 526 9.50 4.41 22.11
CA LEU A 526 10.92 4.52 22.47
C LEU A 526 11.48 5.94 22.23
N SER A 527 10.91 6.67 21.26
CA SER A 527 11.34 8.04 20.97
C SER A 527 10.98 9.04 22.06
N LEU A 528 10.07 8.70 22.98
CA LEU A 528 9.73 9.52 24.16
C LEU A 528 10.81 9.45 25.24
N LEU A 529 11.65 8.41 25.23
CA LEU A 529 12.71 8.26 26.21
C LEU A 529 13.82 9.28 25.95
N SER A 530 14.12 10.09 26.97
CA SER A 530 15.26 11.02 26.95
C SER A 530 16.56 10.28 27.25
N HIS A 531 17.62 10.63 26.52
CA HIS A 531 18.97 10.16 26.78
C HIS A 531 19.75 11.29 27.49
N SER A 532 19.99 11.09 28.78
CA SER A 532 20.72 12.02 29.64
C SER A 532 22.11 11.46 29.92
N GLN A 533 23.10 12.37 30.01
CA GLN A 533 24.49 12.04 30.27
C GLN A 533 25.01 13.05 31.31
N VAL A 534 25.73 12.54 32.29
CA VAL A 534 26.38 13.35 33.35
C VAL A 534 27.85 12.96 33.42
N TRP A 535 28.70 13.96 33.54
CA TRP A 535 30.14 13.81 33.76
C TRP A 535 30.56 14.50 35.03
N GLY A 536 31.44 13.86 35.78
CA GLY A 536 32.08 14.41 36.96
C GLY A 536 33.61 14.36 36.85
N ALA A 537 34.28 15.33 37.41
CA ALA A 537 35.73 15.33 37.61
C ALA A 537 36.06 15.91 38.99
N GLN A 538 36.54 15.06 39.89
CA GLN A 538 37.02 15.46 41.22
C GLN A 538 38.51 15.75 41.16
N LYS A 539 38.90 16.96 41.60
CA LYS A 539 40.28 17.43 41.64
C LYS A 539 40.58 18.15 42.95
N LYS A 540 41.82 18.06 43.42
CA LYS A 540 42.30 18.86 44.51
C LYS A 540 42.78 20.21 43.98
N VAL A 541 42.20 21.32 44.49
CA VAL A 541 42.57 22.69 44.18
C VAL A 541 42.87 23.38 45.51
N ASP A 542 44.09 23.87 45.68
CA ASP A 542 44.55 24.57 46.89
C ASP A 542 44.29 23.81 48.22
N GLY A 543 44.42 22.47 48.17
CA GLY A 543 44.21 21.59 49.33
C GLY A 543 42.75 21.13 49.50
N THR A 544 41.80 21.78 48.86
CA THR A 544 40.36 21.48 48.91
C THR A 544 39.95 20.57 47.76
N SER A 545 39.10 19.59 48.01
CA SER A 545 38.53 18.74 46.98
C SER A 545 37.38 19.47 46.29
N VAL A 546 37.45 19.63 44.96
CA VAL A 546 36.39 20.26 44.18
C VAL A 546 35.89 19.26 43.12
N LEU A 547 34.59 19.02 43.15
CA LEU A 547 33.88 18.19 42.16
C LEU A 547 33.25 19.10 41.11
N TYR A 548 33.71 18.97 39.86
CA TYR A 548 33.16 19.65 38.70
C TYR A 548 32.17 18.69 38.03
N VAL A 549 30.92 19.11 37.85
CA VAL A 549 29.85 18.32 37.28
C VAL A 549 29.29 19.02 36.03
N GLY A 550 29.00 18.28 35.00
CA GLY A 550 28.30 18.79 33.83
C GLY A 550 27.42 17.73 33.20
N GLY A 551 26.26 18.13 32.76
CA GLY A 551 25.27 17.23 32.21
C GLY A 551 24.62 17.75 30.93
N THR A 552 24.06 16.84 30.15
CA THR A 552 23.30 17.17 28.95
C THR A 552 22.20 16.14 28.72
N SER A 553 21.06 16.58 28.20
CA SER A 553 19.97 15.73 27.78
C SER A 553 19.57 16.06 26.34
N ASN A 554 19.20 15.03 25.56
CA ASN A 554 18.74 15.22 24.19
C ASN A 554 17.28 15.70 24.08
N ARG A 555 16.49 15.45 25.13
CA ARG A 555 15.06 15.83 25.27
C ARG A 555 14.74 16.05 26.74
N GLY A 556 13.60 16.68 27.03
CA GLY A 556 13.18 16.91 28.41
C GLY A 556 14.20 17.69 29.24
N LYS A 557 14.72 18.82 28.69
CA LYS A 557 15.80 19.58 29.32
C LYS A 557 15.40 20.15 30.68
N GLU A 558 14.16 20.58 30.84
CA GLU A 558 13.63 21.08 32.10
C GLU A 558 13.55 19.98 33.16
N GLU A 559 13.07 18.79 32.79
CA GLU A 559 13.04 17.63 33.68
C GLU A 559 14.46 17.22 34.09
N PHE A 560 15.38 17.21 33.11
CA PHE A 560 16.77 16.89 33.36
C PHE A 560 17.42 17.92 34.30
N ARG A 561 17.12 19.20 34.14
CA ARG A 561 17.60 20.27 35.02
C ARG A 561 17.15 20.06 36.46
N LEU A 562 15.85 19.81 36.65
CA LEU A 562 15.31 19.53 37.99
C LEU A 562 15.94 18.29 38.62
N GLU A 563 16.12 17.21 37.85
CA GLU A 563 16.81 16.00 38.32
C GLU A 563 18.28 16.29 38.66
N PHE A 564 18.96 17.09 37.85
CA PHE A 564 20.36 17.47 38.04
C PHE A 564 20.55 18.32 39.32
N ASP A 565 19.69 19.32 39.51
CA ASP A 565 19.72 20.18 40.71
C ASP A 565 19.46 19.34 41.98
N GLN A 566 18.47 18.45 41.97
CA GLN A 566 18.19 17.53 43.08
C GLN A 566 19.35 16.58 43.39
N VAL A 567 20.07 16.09 42.35
CA VAL A 567 21.27 15.26 42.53
C VAL A 567 22.36 16.03 43.25
N LEU A 568 22.54 17.31 42.94
CA LEU A 568 23.58 18.14 43.54
C LEU A 568 23.23 18.57 44.99
N ASP A 569 21.94 18.87 45.24
CA ASP A 569 21.46 19.26 46.59
C ASP A 569 21.56 18.11 47.60
N GLU A 570 21.53 16.86 47.14
CA GLU A 570 21.69 15.67 47.99
C GLU A 570 23.16 15.31 48.28
N LEU A 571 24.12 15.98 47.65
CA LEU A 571 25.53 15.68 47.89
C LEU A 571 25.95 16.15 49.29
N PRO A 572 26.56 15.28 50.14
CA PRO A 572 27.05 15.68 51.44
C PRO A 572 28.25 16.62 51.28
N GLU A 573 28.23 17.71 52.04
CA GLU A 573 29.38 18.58 52.19
C GLU A 573 30.31 18.00 53.28
N TYR A 574 31.54 17.70 52.90
CA TYR A 574 32.56 17.23 53.83
C TYR A 574 33.37 18.44 54.31
N VAL A 575 33.26 18.75 55.58
CA VAL A 575 33.99 19.83 56.25
C VAL A 575 35.45 19.44 56.52
#